data_2bc970db3b9b3e35527706b61f3b10b3
#
_entry.id   2bc970db3b9b3e35527706b61f3b10b3
#
_cell.length_a   1.000
_cell.length_b   1.000
_cell.length_c   1.000
_cell.angle_alpha   90.00
_cell.angle_beta   90.00
_cell.angle_gamma   90.00
#
_symmetry.space_group_name_H-M   'P 1'
#
loop_
_entity.id
_entity.type
_entity.pdbx_description
1 polymer ?
#
loop_
_entity_poly.entity_id
_entity_poly.type
_entity_poly.pdbx_seq_one_letter_code
_entity_poly.pdbx_strand_id
1 'polypeptide(L)'
;HLLSRRQRQMCIRDSNYAVPGLYFYDNAVVEIAKNVKPSARGEIEITSINNEYLNRGSLQGETLGRGFAWLDTGNHDALLDAADFVAAFQKRQGLYISCIEEIAFKRGFIDKEQLLALAEPLLKTNYGKYLVEVANGL
;
A
#
# COMPACT_ATOMS: atom_id res chain seq x y z
N HIS A 1 -21.43 -8.72 8.50
CA HIS A 1 -20.99 -9.84 9.35
C HIS A 1 -20.12 -10.90 8.62
N LEU A 2 -20.20 -11.02 7.29
CA LEU A 2 -19.38 -11.96 6.50
C LEU A 2 -17.98 -11.38 6.16
N LEU A 3 -17.87 -10.09 5.98
CA LEU A 3 -16.59 -9.40 5.72
C LEU A 3 -15.64 -9.49 6.92
N SER A 4 -16.17 -9.42 8.15
CA SER A 4 -15.38 -9.56 9.37
C SER A 4 -14.78 -10.97 9.55
N ARG A 5 -15.36 -12.01 8.94
CA ARG A 5 -14.82 -13.38 8.99
C ARG A 5 -13.63 -13.61 8.03
N ARG A 6 -13.62 -12.98 6.85
CA ARG A 6 -12.46 -13.07 5.93
C ARG A 6 -11.26 -12.30 6.45
N GLN A 7 -11.47 -11.12 7.02
CA GLN A 7 -10.40 -10.37 7.70
C GLN A 7 -9.85 -11.11 8.92
N ARG A 8 -10.68 -11.89 9.64
CA ARG A 8 -10.21 -12.68 10.79
C ARG A 8 -9.27 -13.84 10.43
N GLN A 9 -9.22 -14.29 9.18
CA GLN A 9 -8.24 -15.30 8.75
C GLN A 9 -6.82 -14.75 8.58
N MET A 10 -6.67 -13.42 8.50
CA MET A 10 -5.38 -12.74 8.50
C MET A 10 -4.95 -12.26 9.89
N CYS A 11 -5.77 -12.49 10.92
CA CYS A 11 -5.43 -12.15 12.30
C CYS A 11 -4.61 -13.25 12.94
N ILE A 12 -3.59 -12.89 13.69
CA ILE A 12 -2.95 -13.79 14.65
C ILE A 12 -4.05 -14.27 15.62
N ARG A 13 -4.20 -15.56 15.82
CA ARG A 13 -5.32 -16.18 16.54
C ARG A 13 -5.58 -15.59 17.93
N ASP A 14 -4.54 -15.04 18.54
CA ASP A 14 -4.52 -14.56 19.93
C ASP A 14 -4.38 -13.03 20.02
N SER A 15 -4.62 -12.29 18.94
CA SER A 15 -4.45 -10.85 18.85
C SER A 15 -5.64 -10.18 18.16
N ASN A 16 -5.95 -8.95 18.59
CA ASN A 16 -6.93 -8.07 17.93
C ASN A 16 -6.34 -7.32 16.73
N TYR A 17 -5.07 -7.53 16.40
CA TYR A 17 -4.42 -6.89 15.26
C TYR A 17 -4.77 -7.59 13.95
N ALA A 18 -5.08 -6.82 12.93
CA ALA A 18 -5.22 -7.28 11.56
C ALA A 18 -3.92 -7.00 10.80
N VAL A 19 -3.50 -7.92 9.93
CA VAL A 19 -2.36 -7.73 9.03
C VAL A 19 -2.90 -7.28 7.67
N PRO A 20 -2.67 -6.02 7.27
CA PRO A 20 -3.27 -5.48 6.05
C PRO A 20 -2.57 -5.93 4.76
N GLY A 21 -1.55 -6.77 4.84
CA GLY A 21 -0.88 -7.31 3.66
C GLY A 21 0.25 -6.42 3.11
N LEU A 22 0.79 -5.53 3.93
CA LEU A 22 1.98 -4.75 3.58
C LEU A 22 3.23 -5.46 4.10
N TYR A 23 4.01 -6.04 3.19
CA TYR A 23 5.16 -6.87 3.52
C TYR A 23 6.44 -6.35 2.87
N PHE A 24 7.53 -6.36 3.64
CA PHE A 24 8.88 -6.05 3.19
C PHE A 24 9.79 -7.23 3.53
N TYR A 25 10.43 -7.78 2.53
CA TYR A 25 11.33 -8.92 2.69
C TYR A 25 12.70 -8.64 2.10
N ASP A 26 13.71 -9.29 2.65
CA ASP A 26 15.02 -9.40 2.01
C ASP A 26 15.02 -10.45 0.87
N ASN A 27 16.13 -10.60 0.18
CA ASN A 27 16.25 -11.54 -0.93
C ASN A 27 16.10 -13.02 -0.53
N ALA A 28 16.23 -13.36 0.75
CA ALA A 28 16.03 -14.72 1.23
C ALA A 28 14.59 -15.20 1.00
N VAL A 29 13.63 -14.28 0.88
CA VAL A 29 12.22 -14.59 0.58
C VAL A 29 12.05 -15.44 -0.67
N VAL A 30 12.89 -15.25 -1.69
CA VAL A 30 12.82 -16.00 -2.95
C VAL A 30 13.02 -17.49 -2.71
N GLU A 31 14.03 -17.85 -1.94
CA GLU A 31 14.31 -19.25 -1.63
C GLU A 31 13.31 -19.83 -0.63
N ILE A 32 12.85 -19.03 0.33
CA ILE A 32 11.77 -19.43 1.24
C ILE A 32 10.51 -19.75 0.44
N ALA A 33 10.09 -18.84 -0.45
CA ALA A 33 8.87 -18.99 -1.25
C ALA A 33 8.89 -20.21 -2.16
N LYS A 34 10.03 -20.55 -2.75
CA LYS A 34 10.19 -21.78 -3.57
C LYS A 34 9.95 -23.06 -2.78
N ASN A 35 10.20 -23.03 -1.47
CA ASN A 35 10.09 -24.20 -0.60
C ASN A 35 8.77 -24.26 0.19
N VAL A 36 7.91 -23.24 0.07
CA VAL A 36 6.59 -23.24 0.72
C VAL A 36 5.70 -24.30 0.10
N LYS A 37 5.10 -25.12 0.96
CA LYS A 37 4.13 -26.14 0.55
C LYS A 37 2.72 -25.55 0.57
N PRO A 38 1.84 -26.00 -0.33
CA PRO A 38 0.44 -25.62 -0.30
C PRO A 38 -0.21 -25.95 1.05
N SER A 39 -1.09 -25.08 1.51
CA SER A 39 -1.92 -25.30 2.71
C SER A 39 -2.94 -26.42 2.48
N ALA A 40 -3.71 -26.75 3.54
CA ALA A 40 -4.81 -27.70 3.44
C ALA A 40 -5.89 -27.29 2.39
N ARG A 41 -5.88 -26.03 1.96
CA ARG A 41 -6.76 -25.49 0.89
C ARG A 41 -6.15 -25.61 -0.51
N GLY A 42 -4.93 -26.13 -0.63
CA GLY A 42 -4.20 -26.23 -1.89
C GLY A 42 -3.55 -24.92 -2.35
N GLU A 43 -3.53 -23.89 -1.51
CA GLU A 43 -2.99 -22.57 -1.82
C GLU A 43 -1.64 -22.32 -1.15
N ILE A 44 -0.74 -21.62 -1.85
CA ILE A 44 0.51 -21.11 -1.27
C ILE A 44 0.17 -19.83 -0.51
N GLU A 45 0.34 -19.86 0.81
CA GLU A 45 -0.05 -18.76 1.68
C GLU A 45 1.14 -17.96 2.17
N ILE A 46 0.98 -16.62 2.17
CA ILE A 46 2.00 -15.68 2.69
C ILE A 46 2.31 -15.93 4.18
N THR A 47 1.35 -16.45 4.93
CA THR A 47 1.53 -16.82 6.34
C THR A 47 2.65 -17.84 6.53
N SER A 48 2.85 -18.76 5.58
CA SER A 48 3.95 -19.74 5.63
C SER A 48 5.31 -19.07 5.55
N ILE A 49 5.42 -18.04 4.72
CA ILE A 49 6.65 -17.22 4.60
C ILE A 49 6.90 -16.47 5.91
N ASN A 50 5.87 -15.81 6.45
CA ASN A 50 5.96 -15.08 7.72
C ASN A 50 6.37 -16.01 8.88
N ASN A 51 5.84 -17.23 8.93
CA ASN A 51 6.20 -18.22 9.93
C ASN A 51 7.67 -18.63 9.83
N GLU A 52 8.23 -18.73 8.61
CA GLU A 52 9.64 -19.01 8.43
C GLU A 52 10.52 -17.88 8.98
N TYR A 53 10.17 -16.61 8.71
CA TYR A 53 10.88 -15.47 9.30
C TYR A 53 10.71 -15.41 10.83
N LEU A 54 9.53 -15.78 11.35
CA LEU A 54 9.29 -15.89 12.78
C LEU A 54 10.20 -16.96 13.42
N ASN A 55 10.29 -18.15 12.81
CA ASN A 55 11.13 -19.25 13.28
C ASN A 55 12.61 -18.88 13.27
N ARG A 56 13.04 -18.06 12.32
CA ARG A 56 14.41 -17.50 12.25
C ARG A 56 14.67 -16.37 13.25
N GLY A 57 13.63 -15.89 13.95
CA GLY A 57 13.72 -14.74 14.85
C GLY A 57 13.97 -13.40 14.16
N SER A 58 13.67 -13.32 12.85
CA SER A 58 13.90 -12.12 12.03
C SER A 58 12.60 -11.42 11.59
N LEU A 59 11.42 -11.94 11.97
CA LEU A 59 10.16 -11.26 11.71
C LEU A 59 10.04 -10.02 12.59
N GLN A 60 9.75 -8.89 11.96
CA GLN A 60 9.43 -7.63 12.64
C GLN A 60 8.01 -7.20 12.26
N GLY A 61 7.31 -6.57 13.20
CA GLY A 61 5.97 -6.05 12.99
C GLY A 61 5.89 -4.59 13.43
N GLU A 62 5.34 -3.76 12.57
CA GLU A 62 5.08 -2.35 12.85
C GLU A 62 3.58 -2.12 13.03
N THR A 63 3.20 -1.44 14.09
CA THR A 63 1.79 -1.10 14.34
C THR A 63 1.46 0.24 13.69
N LEU A 64 0.52 0.23 12.76
CA LEU A 64 0.00 1.45 12.15
C LEU A 64 -0.79 2.25 13.17
N GLY A 65 -0.45 3.52 13.35
CA GLY A 65 -1.10 4.42 14.30
C GLY A 65 -2.48 4.92 13.81
N ARG A 66 -3.13 5.78 14.61
CA ARG A 66 -4.48 6.29 14.33
C ARG A 66 -4.60 7.14 13.06
N GLY A 67 -3.49 7.64 12.52
CA GLY A 67 -3.48 8.45 11.28
C GLY A 67 -3.59 7.62 9.99
N PHE A 68 -3.56 6.29 10.08
CA PHE A 68 -3.68 5.41 8.93
C PHE A 68 -5.13 4.98 8.71
N ALA A 69 -5.61 5.10 7.49
CA ALA A 69 -6.88 4.55 7.05
C ALA A 69 -6.62 3.31 6.21
N TRP A 70 -7.19 2.18 6.60
CA TRP A 70 -7.20 0.97 5.81
C TRP A 70 -8.55 0.83 5.13
N LEU A 71 -8.56 0.77 3.80
CA LEU A 71 -9.76 0.63 2.99
C LEU A 71 -9.67 -0.67 2.20
N ASP A 72 -10.58 -1.59 2.48
CA ASP A 72 -10.72 -2.81 1.69
C ASP A 72 -11.45 -2.51 0.38
N THR A 73 -10.99 -3.08 -0.72
CA THR A 73 -11.58 -2.89 -2.06
C THR A 73 -12.08 -4.21 -2.67
N GLY A 74 -12.31 -5.20 -1.81
CA GLY A 74 -12.68 -6.57 -2.22
C GLY A 74 -14.09 -6.74 -2.77
N ASN A 75 -14.94 -5.71 -2.74
CA ASN A 75 -16.27 -5.69 -3.34
C ASN A 75 -16.61 -4.30 -3.87
N HIS A 76 -17.69 -4.19 -4.63
CA HIS A 76 -18.07 -2.94 -5.31
C HIS A 76 -18.36 -1.80 -4.35
N ASP A 77 -19.05 -2.05 -3.25
CA ASP A 77 -19.41 -1.03 -2.26
C ASP A 77 -18.15 -0.51 -1.55
N ALA A 78 -17.26 -1.41 -1.11
CA ALA A 78 -16.01 -1.05 -0.48
C ALA A 78 -15.05 -0.29 -1.43
N LEU A 79 -15.07 -0.62 -2.73
CA LEU A 79 -14.31 0.13 -3.73
C LEU A 79 -14.85 1.55 -3.91
N LEU A 80 -16.19 1.71 -3.91
CA LEU A 80 -16.83 3.02 -3.99
C LEU A 80 -16.52 3.87 -2.77
N ASP A 81 -16.65 3.31 -1.57
CA ASP A 81 -16.31 3.97 -0.31
C ASP A 81 -14.85 4.44 -0.30
N ALA A 82 -13.92 3.61 -0.78
CA ALA A 82 -12.52 3.96 -0.90
C ALA A 82 -12.29 5.11 -1.90
N ALA A 83 -12.98 5.08 -3.04
CA ALA A 83 -12.89 6.13 -4.04
C ALA A 83 -13.43 7.46 -3.51
N ASP A 84 -14.55 7.45 -2.80
CA ASP A 84 -15.15 8.63 -2.19
C ASP A 84 -14.26 9.21 -1.08
N PHE A 85 -13.66 8.35 -0.25
CA PHE A 85 -12.71 8.78 0.77
C PHE A 85 -11.49 9.47 0.15
N VAL A 86 -10.87 8.85 -0.87
CA VAL A 86 -9.72 9.43 -1.57
C VAL A 86 -10.10 10.76 -2.22
N ALA A 87 -11.25 10.81 -2.92
CA ALA A 87 -11.71 12.02 -3.59
C ALA A 87 -11.97 13.17 -2.60
N ALA A 88 -12.60 12.87 -1.45
CA ALA A 88 -12.86 13.86 -0.41
C ALA A 88 -11.56 14.40 0.18
N PHE A 89 -10.61 13.51 0.48
CA PHE A 89 -9.31 13.90 1.01
C PHE A 89 -8.55 14.79 0.03
N GLN A 90 -8.41 14.36 -1.22
CA GLN A 90 -7.69 15.11 -2.26
C GLN A 90 -8.30 16.50 -2.51
N LYS A 91 -9.64 16.57 -2.60
CA LYS A 91 -10.34 17.86 -2.80
C LYS A 91 -10.17 18.81 -1.63
N ARG A 92 -10.09 18.31 -0.40
CA ARG A 92 -9.97 19.14 0.80
C ARG A 92 -8.55 19.59 1.08
N GLN A 93 -7.57 18.72 0.82
CA GLN A 93 -6.15 18.99 1.08
C GLN A 93 -5.44 19.63 -0.11
N GLY A 94 -5.99 19.55 -1.32
CA GLY A 94 -5.31 19.97 -2.54
C GLY A 94 -4.10 19.12 -2.90
N LEU A 95 -4.03 17.89 -2.36
CA LEU A 95 -2.93 16.95 -2.56
C LEU A 95 -3.42 15.69 -3.28
N TYR A 96 -2.56 15.06 -4.07
CA TYR A 96 -2.85 13.74 -4.62
C TYR A 96 -2.27 12.64 -3.74
N ILE A 97 -3.11 11.69 -3.34
CA ILE A 97 -2.66 10.51 -2.59
C ILE A 97 -1.83 9.62 -3.53
N SER A 98 -0.66 9.18 -3.05
CA SER A 98 0.27 8.32 -3.81
C SER A 98 0.74 8.89 -5.15
N CYS A 99 0.87 10.22 -5.24
CA CYS A 99 1.50 10.86 -6.39
C CYS A 99 2.98 10.49 -6.43
N ILE A 100 3.32 9.51 -7.28
CA ILE A 100 4.69 8.94 -7.30
C ILE A 100 5.73 9.95 -7.77
N GLU A 101 5.38 10.84 -8.69
CA GLU A 101 6.26 11.89 -9.20
C GLU A 101 6.56 12.94 -8.12
N GLU A 102 5.56 13.36 -7.35
CA GLU A 102 5.77 14.24 -6.21
C GLU A 102 6.65 13.59 -5.15
N ILE A 103 6.40 12.33 -4.83
CA ILE A 103 7.20 11.57 -3.86
C ILE A 103 8.64 11.47 -4.34
N ALA A 104 8.87 11.14 -5.61
CA ALA A 104 10.19 11.05 -6.20
C ALA A 104 10.92 12.40 -6.16
N PHE A 105 10.23 13.49 -6.49
CA PHE A 105 10.78 14.84 -6.43
C PHE A 105 11.12 15.27 -4.99
N LYS A 106 10.20 15.11 -4.05
CA LYS A 106 10.43 15.45 -2.64
C LYS A 106 11.52 14.59 -1.97
N ARG A 107 11.75 13.37 -2.48
CA ARG A 107 12.83 12.48 -2.03
C ARG A 107 14.16 12.75 -2.75
N GLY A 108 14.19 13.63 -3.74
CA GLY A 108 15.39 13.94 -4.51
C GLY A 108 15.79 12.84 -5.50
N PHE A 109 14.87 11.93 -5.87
CA PHE A 109 15.10 10.92 -6.90
C PHE A 109 15.02 11.49 -8.31
N ILE A 110 14.26 12.56 -8.48
CA ILE A 110 14.16 13.36 -9.69
C ILE A 110 14.30 14.84 -9.34
N ASP A 111 14.79 15.62 -10.29
CA ASP A 111 14.88 17.08 -10.18
C ASP A 111 13.63 17.77 -10.74
N LYS A 112 13.59 19.11 -10.67
CA LYS A 112 12.49 19.93 -11.15
C LYS A 112 12.28 19.78 -12.67
N GLU A 113 13.34 19.70 -13.44
CA GLU A 113 13.27 19.60 -14.90
C GLU A 113 12.66 18.26 -15.32
N GLN A 114 13.07 17.19 -14.65
CA GLN A 114 12.52 15.86 -14.84
C GLN A 114 11.03 15.80 -14.44
N LEU A 115 10.64 16.43 -13.32
CA LEU A 115 9.24 16.49 -12.90
C LEU A 115 8.39 17.24 -13.92
N LEU A 116 8.86 18.37 -14.46
CA LEU A 116 8.16 19.12 -15.49
C LEU A 116 8.05 18.34 -16.80
N ALA A 117 9.09 17.61 -17.19
CA ALA A 117 9.04 16.73 -18.35
C ALA A 117 8.00 15.60 -18.20
N LEU A 118 7.85 15.04 -17.00
CA LEU A 118 6.79 14.06 -16.70
C LEU A 118 5.39 14.69 -16.73
N ALA A 119 5.26 15.94 -16.32
CA ALA A 119 3.99 16.67 -16.34
C ALA A 119 3.52 17.04 -17.76
N GLU A 120 4.45 17.31 -18.70
CA GLU A 120 4.16 17.84 -20.03
C GLU A 120 3.06 17.06 -20.78
N PRO A 121 3.13 15.72 -20.95
CA PRO A 121 2.10 14.95 -21.65
C PRO A 121 0.74 14.96 -20.93
N LEU A 122 0.73 15.34 -19.67
CA LEU A 122 -0.45 15.31 -18.79
C LEU A 122 -1.09 16.69 -18.56
N LEU A 123 -0.57 17.77 -19.14
CA LEU A 123 -1.00 19.17 -18.90
C LEU A 123 -2.50 19.42 -19.17
N LYS A 124 -3.14 18.59 -19.98
CA LYS A 124 -4.59 18.67 -20.24
C LYS A 124 -5.41 18.14 -19.08
N THR A 125 -4.81 17.44 -18.12
CA THR A 125 -5.47 16.86 -16.95
C THR A 125 -5.21 17.70 -15.70
N ASN A 126 -6.04 17.52 -14.68
CA ASN A 126 -5.80 18.13 -13.35
C ASN A 126 -4.53 17.58 -12.71
N TYR A 127 -4.21 16.32 -12.97
CA TYR A 127 -3.00 15.68 -12.43
C TYR A 127 -1.72 16.33 -12.98
N GLY A 128 -1.63 16.55 -14.30
CA GLY A 128 -0.46 17.21 -14.88
C GLY A 128 -0.29 18.65 -14.40
N LYS A 129 -1.41 19.39 -14.23
CA LYS A 129 -1.37 20.74 -13.65
C LYS A 129 -0.85 20.72 -12.21
N TYR A 130 -1.31 19.76 -11.40
CA TYR A 130 -0.83 19.54 -10.05
C TYR A 130 0.69 19.29 -10.00
N LEU A 131 1.24 18.46 -10.90
CA LEU A 131 2.70 18.23 -10.96
C LEU A 131 3.48 19.52 -11.23
N VAL A 132 2.94 20.41 -12.07
CA VAL A 132 3.55 21.74 -12.31
C VAL A 132 3.51 22.60 -11.05
N GLU A 133 2.40 22.57 -10.29
CA GLU A 133 2.28 23.29 -9.01
C GLU A 133 3.31 22.77 -8.00
N VAL A 134 3.43 21.44 -7.87
CA VAL A 134 4.46 20.80 -7.03
C VAL A 134 5.87 21.23 -7.42
N ALA A 135 6.18 21.26 -8.73
CA ALA A 135 7.49 21.71 -9.22
C ALA A 135 7.78 23.18 -8.89
N ASN A 136 6.75 23.99 -8.68
CA ASN A 136 6.85 25.42 -8.36
C ASN A 136 6.71 25.73 -6.85
N GLY A 137 6.62 24.72 -5.99
CA GLY A 137 6.74 24.88 -4.54
C GLY A 137 5.43 24.75 -3.78
N LEU A 138 4.44 24.02 -4.34
CA LEU A 138 3.28 23.59 -3.56
C LEU A 138 3.70 22.81 -2.34
#